data_a94854b83a2f224009e507523050dcb3
#
_entry.id   a94854b83a2f224009e507523050dcb3
#
_cell.length_a   1.000
_cell.length_b   1.000
_cell.length_c   1.000
_cell.angle_alpha   90.00
_cell.angle_beta   90.00
_cell.angle_gamma   90.00
#
_symmetry.space_group_name_H-M   'P 1'
#
loop_
_entity.id
_entity.type
_entity.pdbx_description
1 polymer ?
#
loop_
_entity_poly.entity_id
_entity_poly.type
_entity_poly.pdbx_seq_one_letter_code
_entity_poly.pdbx_strand_id
1 'polypeptide(L)'
;MGFFNKKKGKEQSWSQPKEMDGPKGPRQPEVLAESWSPVCDIQAFAEESESCVYFYLWWRPGSERAQVKGCWVCNTKPAPEGVDKAAMDRGEAPMMPRSGCCHDAGGIRLKKRELSIVWLEEGDGAALVESGAVLALIPGWAWREENFPGYARYAVGSAPFAWGLADAEPVLAPRVERSRAYWQTMEGDYWPALQRQGLEAIEGFFGPNEQYYAIDGGKFPPKALVAGRRDGVRYGFTLGVSALCQPVVEQYWPHDDPAARRRIELGFAAREGMPEDRWMAALGRISGMTNLPWGEITCLGHGHTVACGESFPGFPAVLLLDQRRLEGVAAPVFSPVMGEPVVLLWAVPLTQAEYDLAMESQEAVLPMLYQGKREEMVIFDGKGKFLSGGPAAAGTP
;
A
#
# COMPACT_ATOMS: atom_id res chain seq x y z
N MET A 1 -33.24 27.88 68.44
CA MET A 1 -32.92 27.31 69.76
C MET A 1 -32.58 25.85 69.55
N GLY A 2 -31.41 25.42 69.97
CA GLY A 2 -31.02 24.01 69.90
C GLY A 2 -29.53 23.83 69.58
N PHE A 3 -28.68 24.04 70.59
CA PHE A 3 -27.26 23.74 70.59
C PHE A 3 -27.04 22.24 70.66
N PHE A 4 -26.28 21.69 69.72
CA PHE A 4 -25.71 20.35 69.89
C PHE A 4 -24.17 20.41 69.82
N ASN A 5 -23.60 20.02 70.98
CA ASN A 5 -22.18 19.91 71.24
C ASN A 5 -21.56 18.78 70.54
N LYS A 6 -20.54 18.98 69.60
CA LYS A 6 -19.72 17.94 68.97
C LYS A 6 -18.53 17.60 69.85
N LYS A 7 -18.54 16.40 70.43
CA LYS A 7 -17.35 15.78 71.02
C LYS A 7 -16.30 15.50 69.97
N LYS A 8 -15.07 15.98 70.18
CA LYS A 8 -13.88 15.65 69.41
C LYS A 8 -13.51 14.17 69.66
N GLY A 9 -13.64 13.32 68.66
CA GLY A 9 -13.05 11.98 68.62
C GLY A 9 -11.58 12.09 68.22
N LYS A 10 -10.72 11.40 68.95
CA LYS A 10 -9.28 11.22 68.61
C LYS A 10 -9.15 10.43 67.38
N GLU A 11 -8.58 10.98 66.28
CA GLU A 11 -8.14 10.26 65.11
C GLU A 11 -6.91 9.43 65.47
N GLN A 12 -7.07 8.12 65.45
CA GLN A 12 -5.93 7.19 65.42
C GLN A 12 -5.35 7.19 64.01
N SER A 13 -4.12 7.68 63.86
CA SER A 13 -3.34 7.58 62.64
C SER A 13 -2.98 6.10 62.38
N TRP A 14 -3.63 5.52 61.42
CA TRP A 14 -3.19 4.24 60.84
C TRP A 14 -2.01 4.54 59.94
N SER A 15 -0.79 4.11 60.33
CA SER A 15 0.34 4.05 59.45
C SER A 15 0.04 3.04 58.32
N GLN A 16 0.02 3.50 57.06
CA GLN A 16 -0.08 2.63 55.91
C GLN A 16 1.11 1.64 55.95
N PRO A 17 0.87 0.35 55.64
CA PRO A 17 1.97 -0.60 55.45
C PRO A 17 2.89 -0.08 54.33
N LYS A 18 4.21 -0.06 54.58
CA LYS A 18 5.19 0.13 53.53
C LYS A 18 4.92 -0.96 52.45
N GLU A 19 4.59 -0.52 51.25
CA GLU A 19 4.61 -1.41 50.07
C GLU A 19 5.97 -2.09 50.05
N MET A 20 5.97 -3.37 50.28
CA MET A 20 7.15 -4.22 49.99
C MET A 20 7.31 -4.22 48.49
N ASP A 21 8.45 -3.74 47.95
CA ASP A 21 8.88 -3.90 46.59
C ASP A 21 8.88 -5.42 46.27
N GLY A 22 7.76 -5.91 45.78
CA GLY A 22 7.71 -7.23 45.13
C GLY A 22 8.57 -7.19 43.87
N PRO A 23 9.03 -8.34 43.36
CA PRO A 23 9.80 -8.37 42.15
C PRO A 23 9.02 -7.60 41.07
N LYS A 24 9.61 -6.50 40.58
CA LYS A 24 9.05 -5.72 39.46
C LYS A 24 8.86 -6.69 38.32
N GLY A 25 7.60 -6.89 37.91
CA GLY A 25 7.28 -7.65 36.71
C GLY A 25 8.06 -7.12 35.50
N PRO A 26 8.17 -7.86 34.42
CA PRO A 26 8.92 -7.45 33.24
C PRO A 26 8.49 -6.03 32.84
N ARG A 27 9.48 -5.15 32.64
CA ARG A 27 9.25 -3.75 32.26
C ARG A 27 8.42 -3.74 30.97
N GLN A 28 7.30 -3.05 30.96
CA GLN A 28 6.52 -2.89 29.73
C GLN A 28 7.40 -2.23 28.66
N PRO A 29 7.35 -2.72 27.41
CA PRO A 29 8.10 -2.13 26.33
C PRO A 29 7.76 -0.66 26.13
N GLU A 30 8.75 0.15 25.75
CA GLU A 30 8.60 1.59 25.49
C GLU A 30 8.58 1.84 23.98
N VAL A 31 7.52 2.48 23.49
CA VAL A 31 7.47 2.97 22.09
C VAL A 31 8.36 4.20 21.95
N LEU A 32 9.40 4.07 21.14
CA LEU A 32 10.37 5.12 20.87
C LEU A 32 9.95 6.06 19.73
N ALA A 33 9.34 5.51 18.70
CA ALA A 33 8.81 6.23 17.54
C ALA A 33 7.60 5.49 16.99
N GLU A 34 6.63 6.21 16.43
CA GLU A 34 5.40 5.66 15.87
C GLU A 34 4.93 6.54 14.69
N SER A 35 4.40 5.92 13.64
CA SER A 35 3.81 6.60 12.49
C SER A 35 2.85 5.67 11.75
N TRP A 36 1.81 6.25 11.14
CA TRP A 36 0.93 5.54 10.21
C TRP A 36 1.34 5.78 8.77
N SER A 37 1.16 4.76 7.92
CA SER A 37 1.35 4.94 6.49
C SER A 37 0.38 5.98 5.96
N PRO A 38 0.85 6.89 5.07
CA PRO A 38 -0.03 7.89 4.46
C PRO A 38 -1.13 7.29 3.58
N VAL A 39 -0.97 6.04 3.11
CA VAL A 39 -1.84 5.45 2.07
C VAL A 39 -2.22 3.99 2.30
N CYS A 40 -1.42 3.22 3.06
CA CYS A 40 -1.72 1.85 3.44
C CYS A 40 -2.25 1.77 4.88
N ASP A 41 -3.02 0.72 5.20
CA ASP A 41 -3.45 0.45 6.58
C ASP A 41 -2.33 -0.24 7.36
N ILE A 42 -1.21 0.49 7.54
CA ILE A 42 -0.01 0.00 8.22
C ILE A 42 0.41 0.99 9.29
N GLN A 43 0.63 0.49 10.49
CA GLN A 43 1.28 1.20 11.58
C GLN A 43 2.75 0.78 11.64
N ALA A 44 3.67 1.75 11.68
CA ALA A 44 5.08 1.53 11.93
C ALA A 44 5.42 2.02 13.33
N PHE A 45 6.20 1.24 14.09
CA PHE A 45 6.69 1.68 15.39
C PHE A 45 8.03 1.02 15.74
N ALA A 46 8.84 1.75 16.51
CA ALA A 46 10.05 1.24 17.13
C ALA A 46 9.80 1.07 18.63
N GLU A 47 10.12 -0.10 19.17
CA GLU A 47 9.87 -0.48 20.55
C GLU A 47 11.15 -0.94 21.24
N GLU A 48 11.45 -0.37 22.42
CA GLU A 48 12.52 -0.81 23.30
C GLU A 48 11.96 -1.74 24.37
N SER A 49 12.39 -2.99 24.33
CA SER A 49 12.18 -3.97 25.38
C SER A 49 13.25 -3.81 26.47
N GLU A 50 13.30 -4.73 27.42
CA GLU A 50 14.33 -4.72 28.48
C GLU A 50 15.77 -4.84 27.93
N SER A 51 15.95 -5.45 26.75
CA SER A 51 17.28 -5.89 26.26
C SER A 51 17.59 -5.53 24.81
N CYS A 52 16.60 -5.15 24.02
CA CYS A 52 16.80 -4.83 22.60
C CYS A 52 15.71 -3.88 22.07
N VAL A 53 15.97 -3.33 20.90
CA VAL A 53 15.01 -2.51 20.13
C VAL A 53 14.64 -3.26 18.87
N TYR A 54 13.34 -3.25 18.57
CA TYR A 54 12.78 -3.73 17.31
C TYR A 54 12.05 -2.63 16.60
N PHE A 55 12.05 -2.69 15.27
CA PHE A 55 11.22 -1.89 14.37
C PHE A 55 10.17 -2.80 13.76
N TYR A 56 8.90 -2.39 13.83
CA TYR A 56 7.76 -3.17 13.39
C TYR A 56 6.96 -2.43 12.32
N LEU A 57 6.42 -3.19 11.37
CA LEU A 57 5.32 -2.79 10.51
C LEU A 57 4.13 -3.70 10.82
N TRP A 58 3.01 -3.11 11.18
CA TRP A 58 1.78 -3.83 11.52
C TRP A 58 0.69 -3.49 10.51
N TRP A 59 0.44 -4.40 9.58
CA TRP A 59 -0.60 -4.26 8.57
C TRP A 59 -1.95 -4.67 9.14
N ARG A 60 -2.99 -3.84 8.92
CA ARG A 60 -4.38 -4.02 9.38
C ARG A 60 -4.47 -4.32 10.88
N PRO A 61 -3.93 -3.46 11.74
CA PRO A 61 -3.96 -3.69 13.17
C PRO A 61 -5.38 -3.84 13.69
N GLY A 62 -5.59 -4.84 14.53
CA GLY A 62 -6.90 -5.14 15.12
C GLY A 62 -7.88 -5.90 14.22
N SER A 63 -7.50 -6.30 13.00
CA SER A 63 -8.30 -7.15 12.12
C SER A 63 -7.90 -8.63 12.22
N GLU A 64 -8.80 -9.53 11.79
CA GLU A 64 -8.48 -10.96 11.67
C GLU A 64 -7.39 -11.25 10.62
N ARG A 65 -7.15 -10.32 9.72
CA ARG A 65 -6.10 -10.38 8.67
C ARG A 65 -4.84 -9.62 9.04
N ALA A 66 -4.69 -9.25 10.31
CA ALA A 66 -3.52 -8.53 10.79
C ALA A 66 -2.24 -9.32 10.57
N GLN A 67 -1.21 -8.65 10.07
CA GLN A 67 0.13 -9.21 9.91
C GLN A 67 1.17 -8.25 10.48
N VAL A 68 2.22 -8.81 11.07
CA VAL A 68 3.32 -8.03 11.65
C VAL A 68 4.63 -8.49 11.03
N LYS A 69 5.45 -7.54 10.58
CA LYS A 69 6.87 -7.74 10.27
C LYS A 69 7.69 -7.03 11.34
N GLY A 70 8.68 -7.74 11.89
CA GLY A 70 9.56 -7.20 12.91
C GLY A 70 11.02 -7.34 12.50
N CYS A 71 11.78 -6.25 12.59
CA CYS A 71 13.20 -6.17 12.32
C CYS A 71 13.93 -5.75 13.59
N TRP A 72 14.89 -6.57 14.04
CA TRP A 72 15.77 -6.18 15.13
C TRP A 72 16.60 -4.94 14.71
N VAL A 73 16.77 -3.99 15.62
CA VAL A 73 17.51 -2.75 15.40
C VAL A 73 18.86 -2.79 16.10
N CYS A 74 18.84 -3.04 17.41
CA CYS A 74 20.06 -3.16 18.25
C CYS A 74 19.73 -3.86 19.57
N ASN A 75 20.76 -4.43 20.23
CA ASN A 75 20.68 -4.80 21.63
C ASN A 75 20.97 -3.57 22.51
N THR A 76 20.26 -3.42 23.62
CA THR A 76 20.52 -2.39 24.65
C THR A 76 21.38 -2.89 25.77
N LYS A 77 21.67 -4.22 25.77
CA LYS A 77 22.56 -4.97 26.71
C LYS A 77 23.62 -5.74 25.93
N PRO A 78 24.65 -6.28 26.61
CA PRO A 78 25.63 -7.13 25.94
C PRO A 78 25.02 -8.29 25.19
N ALA A 79 25.44 -8.47 23.94
CA ALA A 79 24.96 -9.54 23.07
C ALA A 79 25.24 -10.94 23.66
N PRO A 80 24.25 -11.83 23.70
CA PRO A 80 24.43 -13.21 24.14
C PRO A 80 25.22 -14.02 23.10
N GLU A 81 25.78 -15.16 23.50
CA GLU A 81 26.47 -16.07 22.58
C GLU A 81 25.50 -16.79 21.63
N GLY A 82 24.25 -16.99 22.05
CA GLY A 82 23.21 -17.66 21.25
C GLY A 82 21.81 -17.08 21.51
N VAL A 83 20.84 -17.55 20.76
CA VAL A 83 19.41 -17.14 20.90
C VAL A 83 18.81 -17.79 22.15
N ASP A 84 18.23 -17.01 23.04
CA ASP A 84 17.47 -17.50 24.19
C ASP A 84 16.05 -17.91 23.76
N LYS A 85 15.88 -19.18 23.39
CA LYS A 85 14.57 -19.73 22.99
C LYS A 85 13.57 -19.74 24.14
N ALA A 86 14.02 -19.94 25.39
CA ALA A 86 13.13 -19.95 26.53
C ALA A 86 12.55 -18.56 26.83
N ALA A 87 13.30 -17.49 26.58
CA ALA A 87 12.80 -16.12 26.64
C ALA A 87 11.76 -15.84 25.52
N MET A 88 12.05 -16.31 24.30
CA MET A 88 11.10 -16.21 23.18
C MET A 88 9.79 -16.96 23.46
N ASP A 89 9.87 -18.15 24.04
CA ASP A 89 8.68 -18.94 24.41
C ASP A 89 7.82 -18.23 25.48
N ARG A 90 8.41 -17.32 26.25
CA ARG A 90 7.68 -16.43 27.18
C ARG A 90 7.15 -15.15 26.52
N GLY A 91 7.38 -14.97 25.22
CA GLY A 91 6.95 -13.77 24.47
C GLY A 91 7.91 -12.58 24.59
N GLU A 92 9.15 -12.81 25.08
CA GLU A 92 10.16 -11.76 25.13
C GLU A 92 10.81 -11.56 23.75
N ALA A 93 11.05 -10.29 23.37
CA ALA A 93 11.73 -9.97 22.12
C ALA A 93 13.19 -10.48 22.16
N PRO A 94 13.62 -11.30 21.19
CA PRO A 94 14.94 -11.92 21.23
C PRO A 94 16.06 -10.92 20.99
N MET A 95 17.14 -11.04 21.76
CA MET A 95 18.38 -10.33 21.47
C MET A 95 19.10 -10.97 20.27
N MET A 96 19.74 -10.15 19.45
CA MET A 96 20.65 -10.63 18.42
C MET A 96 21.88 -11.26 19.07
N PRO A 97 22.27 -12.50 18.68
CA PRO A 97 23.49 -13.10 19.13
C PRO A 97 24.74 -12.30 18.71
N ARG A 98 25.84 -12.47 19.46
CA ARG A 98 27.12 -11.79 19.20
C ARG A 98 27.61 -11.96 17.77
N SER A 99 27.46 -13.14 17.20
CA SER A 99 27.88 -13.44 15.82
C SER A 99 27.03 -12.71 14.75
N GLY A 100 25.83 -12.24 15.11
CA GLY A 100 24.90 -11.56 14.20
C GLY A 100 24.88 -10.04 14.34
N CYS A 101 25.67 -9.44 15.24
CA CYS A 101 25.70 -8.00 15.43
C CYS A 101 27.11 -7.41 15.47
N CYS A 102 27.25 -6.15 15.03
CA CYS A 102 28.52 -5.41 14.94
C CYS A 102 28.56 -4.14 15.81
N HIS A 103 27.57 -3.94 16.71
CA HIS A 103 27.59 -2.78 17.61
C HIS A 103 28.50 -3.01 18.83
N ASP A 104 28.73 -1.96 19.65
CA ASP A 104 29.53 -2.01 20.86
C ASP A 104 29.09 -3.13 21.81
N ALA A 105 30.05 -3.74 22.45
CA ALA A 105 29.86 -4.92 23.33
C ALA A 105 28.87 -4.64 24.48
N GLY A 106 28.72 -3.41 24.92
CA GLY A 106 27.80 -2.99 26.00
C GLY A 106 26.34 -2.79 25.57
N GLY A 107 26.08 -2.89 24.28
CA GLY A 107 24.77 -2.51 23.70
C GLY A 107 24.69 -1.04 23.30
N ILE A 108 23.58 -0.65 22.66
CA ILE A 108 23.34 0.71 22.17
C ILE A 108 22.06 1.27 22.79
N ARG A 109 22.04 2.54 23.10
CA ARG A 109 20.85 3.28 23.46
C ARG A 109 20.53 4.32 22.41
N LEU A 110 19.32 4.20 21.82
CA LEU A 110 18.84 5.13 20.81
C LEU A 110 18.34 6.42 21.47
N LYS A 111 18.50 7.52 20.75
CA LYS A 111 18.05 8.84 21.21
C LYS A 111 16.64 9.11 20.70
N LYS A 112 15.63 8.81 21.49
CA LYS A 112 14.20 8.94 21.15
C LYS A 112 13.85 10.23 20.40
N ARG A 113 14.45 11.36 20.77
CA ARG A 113 14.18 12.68 20.14
C ARG A 113 14.77 12.84 18.75
N GLU A 114 15.72 12.01 18.37
CA GLU A 114 16.40 12.02 17.08
C GLU A 114 15.86 10.95 16.12
N LEU A 115 14.92 10.11 16.63
CA LEU A 115 14.28 9.08 15.82
C LEU A 115 13.15 9.65 14.97
N SER A 116 13.06 9.16 13.76
CA SER A 116 11.97 9.39 12.84
C SER A 116 11.69 8.15 11.99
N ILE A 117 10.45 8.02 11.52
CA ILE A 117 10.06 6.98 10.58
C ILE A 117 9.85 7.63 9.21
N VAL A 118 10.45 7.06 8.19
CA VAL A 118 10.32 7.49 6.79
C VAL A 118 9.64 6.38 6.01
N TRP A 119 8.43 6.64 5.53
CA TRP A 119 7.72 5.74 4.64
C TRP A 119 8.34 5.73 3.26
N LEU A 120 8.46 4.56 2.64
CA LEU A 120 8.82 4.45 1.23
C LEU A 120 7.70 5.01 0.35
N GLU A 121 8.00 5.35 -0.91
CA GLU A 121 7.08 6.04 -1.83
C GLU A 121 5.76 5.29 -2.06
N GLU A 122 5.78 3.95 -1.96
CA GLU A 122 4.63 3.08 -2.09
C GLU A 122 3.75 3.02 -0.83
N GLY A 123 4.29 3.44 0.33
CA GLY A 123 3.62 3.45 1.61
C GLY A 123 3.49 2.09 2.31
N ASP A 124 4.03 1.02 1.73
CA ASP A 124 3.97 -0.36 2.25
C ASP A 124 5.24 -0.80 2.97
N GLY A 125 6.31 -0.01 2.91
CA GLY A 125 7.57 -0.20 3.61
C GLY A 125 8.02 1.08 4.30
N ALA A 126 8.89 0.94 5.32
CA ALA A 126 9.41 2.10 6.06
C ALA A 126 10.82 1.88 6.60
N ALA A 127 11.49 2.98 6.87
CA ALA A 127 12.79 3.04 7.54
C ALA A 127 12.69 3.75 8.89
N LEU A 128 13.34 3.18 9.90
CA LEU A 128 13.65 3.87 11.15
C LEU A 128 14.99 4.62 10.96
N VAL A 129 14.98 5.91 11.25
CA VAL A 129 16.12 6.81 11.02
C VAL A 129 16.46 7.53 12.32
N GLU A 130 17.76 7.63 12.66
CA GLU A 130 18.27 8.44 13.76
C GLU A 130 19.24 9.49 13.19
N SER A 131 18.99 10.77 13.42
CA SER A 131 19.86 11.88 12.95
C SER A 131 20.22 11.79 11.45
N GLY A 132 19.29 11.33 10.60
CA GLY A 132 19.50 11.14 9.16
C GLY A 132 20.12 9.79 8.75
N ALA A 133 20.62 8.99 9.67
CA ALA A 133 21.16 7.67 9.38
C ALA A 133 20.06 6.58 9.49
N VAL A 134 19.95 5.71 8.48
CA VAL A 134 19.03 4.56 8.52
C VAL A 134 19.52 3.56 9.55
N LEU A 135 18.70 3.25 10.55
CA LEU A 135 18.97 2.24 11.57
C LEU A 135 18.41 0.86 11.19
N ALA A 136 17.15 0.86 10.71
CA ALA A 136 16.50 -0.34 10.21
C ALA A 136 15.57 0.03 9.05
N LEU A 137 15.30 -0.94 8.17
CA LEU A 137 14.42 -0.76 7.02
C LEU A 137 13.69 -2.07 6.74
N ILE A 138 12.35 -1.99 6.65
CA ILE A 138 11.50 -3.07 6.18
C ILE A 138 10.90 -2.59 4.85
N PRO A 139 11.38 -3.11 3.70
CA PRO A 139 10.83 -2.75 2.38
C PRO A 139 9.47 -3.40 2.16
N GLY A 140 8.64 -2.84 1.27
CA GLY A 140 7.30 -3.35 0.97
C GLY A 140 7.28 -4.81 0.49
N TRP A 141 8.28 -5.23 -0.28
CA TRP A 141 8.38 -6.62 -0.72
C TRP A 141 8.57 -7.64 0.43
N ALA A 142 8.98 -7.19 1.63
CA ALA A 142 9.09 -8.05 2.81
C ALA A 142 7.76 -8.72 3.19
N TRP A 143 6.62 -8.15 2.83
CA TRP A 143 5.30 -8.75 3.10
C TRP A 143 5.11 -10.11 2.40
N ARG A 144 5.84 -10.37 1.32
CA ARG A 144 5.76 -11.62 0.54
C ARG A 144 6.92 -12.58 0.79
N GLU A 145 7.93 -12.14 1.55
CA GLU A 145 9.11 -12.94 1.90
C GLU A 145 9.02 -13.38 3.36
N GLU A 146 8.64 -14.65 3.62
CA GLU A 146 8.40 -15.15 4.96
C GLU A 146 9.66 -15.10 5.85
N ASN A 147 10.82 -15.40 5.27
CA ASN A 147 12.09 -15.52 6.01
C ASN A 147 12.92 -14.23 6.02
N PHE A 148 12.39 -13.14 5.50
CA PHE A 148 13.08 -11.86 5.48
C PHE A 148 12.50 -10.92 6.56
N PRO A 149 13.28 -10.63 7.63
CA PRO A 149 12.80 -9.78 8.72
C PRO A 149 12.94 -8.27 8.43
N GLY A 150 13.86 -7.88 7.56
CA GLY A 150 14.27 -6.52 7.29
C GLY A 150 15.77 -6.33 7.38
N TYR A 151 16.25 -5.14 7.04
CA TYR A 151 17.65 -4.74 7.15
C TYR A 151 17.87 -3.92 8.41
N ALA A 152 19.02 -4.12 9.06
CA ALA A 152 19.45 -3.30 10.20
C ALA A 152 20.94 -2.93 10.09
N ARG A 153 21.27 -1.71 10.51
CA ARG A 153 22.63 -1.15 10.49
C ARG A 153 23.62 -1.98 11.29
N TYR A 154 23.16 -2.52 12.39
CA TYR A 154 24.03 -3.25 13.33
C TYR A 154 23.95 -4.77 13.17
N ALA A 155 23.21 -5.28 12.18
CA ALA A 155 23.20 -6.69 11.83
C ALA A 155 24.36 -7.05 10.89
N VAL A 156 24.79 -8.31 10.94
CA VAL A 156 25.86 -8.87 10.09
C VAL A 156 25.30 -10.02 9.25
N GLY A 157 25.47 -9.93 7.94
CA GLY A 157 25.03 -10.98 7.02
C GLY A 157 23.52 -11.25 7.12
N SER A 158 23.11 -12.49 6.88
CA SER A 158 21.71 -12.93 7.01
C SER A 158 21.43 -13.48 8.41
N ALA A 159 21.45 -12.59 9.41
CA ALA A 159 21.18 -12.97 10.79
C ALA A 159 19.68 -13.24 11.04
N PRO A 160 19.29 -13.97 12.10
CA PRO A 160 17.93 -14.50 12.26
C PRO A 160 16.85 -13.43 12.44
N PHE A 161 17.19 -12.25 12.98
CA PHE A 161 16.19 -11.22 13.33
C PHE A 161 16.35 -9.92 12.53
N ALA A 162 17.40 -9.79 11.73
CA ALA A 162 17.65 -8.73 10.76
C ALA A 162 18.79 -9.13 9.84
N TRP A 163 18.76 -8.66 8.59
CA TRP A 163 19.91 -8.76 7.69
C TRP A 163 20.75 -7.50 7.76
N GLY A 164 22.06 -7.63 7.52
CA GLY A 164 22.98 -6.50 7.51
C GLY A 164 22.60 -5.47 6.45
N LEU A 165 22.48 -4.21 6.85
CA LEU A 165 22.16 -3.11 5.94
C LEU A 165 23.34 -2.73 5.04
N ALA A 166 24.60 -2.97 5.47
CA ALA A 166 25.81 -2.45 4.82
C ALA A 166 25.88 -2.71 3.31
N ASP A 167 25.55 -3.92 2.86
CA ASP A 167 25.59 -4.29 1.44
C ASP A 167 24.43 -3.68 0.64
N ALA A 168 23.31 -3.41 1.27
CA ALA A 168 22.11 -2.85 0.65
C ALA A 168 22.04 -1.31 0.80
N GLU A 169 22.81 -0.71 1.71
CA GLU A 169 22.79 0.72 2.02
C GLU A 169 23.03 1.63 0.80
N PRO A 170 23.94 1.32 -0.15
CA PRO A 170 24.16 2.15 -1.33
C PRO A 170 22.90 2.31 -2.23
N VAL A 171 21.99 1.34 -2.18
CA VAL A 171 20.72 1.37 -2.94
C VAL A 171 19.58 1.91 -2.08
N LEU A 172 19.50 1.48 -0.83
CA LEU A 172 18.37 1.77 0.05
C LEU A 172 18.42 3.16 0.68
N ALA A 173 19.60 3.67 1.05
CA ALA A 173 19.69 5.01 1.64
C ALA A 173 19.25 6.14 0.67
N PRO A 174 19.66 6.14 -0.60
CA PRO A 174 19.11 7.08 -1.59
C PRO A 174 17.59 6.93 -1.80
N ARG A 175 17.04 5.70 -1.72
CA ARG A 175 15.60 5.46 -1.80
C ARG A 175 14.86 6.10 -0.62
N VAL A 176 15.37 5.96 0.60
CA VAL A 176 14.78 6.60 1.80
C VAL A 176 14.77 8.13 1.66
N GLU A 177 15.84 8.74 1.16
CA GLU A 177 15.89 10.20 0.95
C GLU A 177 14.93 10.66 -0.17
N ARG A 178 14.84 9.94 -1.27
CA ARG A 178 13.84 10.22 -2.32
C ARG A 178 12.42 10.10 -1.77
N SER A 179 12.14 9.09 -0.96
CA SER A 179 10.83 8.89 -0.34
C SER A 179 10.47 10.02 0.62
N ARG A 180 11.43 10.53 1.38
CA ARG A 180 11.24 11.72 2.22
C ARG A 180 10.84 12.94 1.38
N ALA A 181 11.59 13.23 0.31
CA ALA A 181 11.30 14.34 -0.60
C ALA A 181 9.94 14.15 -1.30
N TYR A 182 9.60 12.92 -1.68
CA TYR A 182 8.32 12.58 -2.27
C TYR A 182 7.16 12.93 -1.33
N TRP A 183 7.18 12.46 -0.08
CA TRP A 183 6.09 12.73 0.87
C TRP A 183 6.02 14.23 1.23
N GLN A 184 7.14 14.94 1.32
CA GLN A 184 7.14 16.41 1.47
C GLN A 184 6.43 17.10 0.29
N THR A 185 6.63 16.60 -0.94
CA THR A 185 5.90 17.12 -2.11
C THR A 185 4.41 16.81 -2.02
N MET A 186 4.06 15.60 -1.57
CA MET A 186 2.66 15.15 -1.43
C MET A 186 1.91 15.87 -0.28
N GLU A 187 2.59 16.35 0.73
CA GLU A 187 2.02 17.23 1.77
C GLU A 187 1.79 18.67 1.28
N GLY A 188 2.47 19.05 0.19
CA GLY A 188 2.37 20.36 -0.42
C GLY A 188 1.19 20.52 -1.38
N ASP A 189 1.18 21.63 -2.11
CA ASP A 189 0.13 21.98 -3.08
C ASP A 189 0.41 21.38 -4.47
N TYR A 190 0.55 20.05 -4.56
CA TYR A 190 0.80 19.35 -5.83
C TYR A 190 -0.49 19.15 -6.66
N TRP A 191 -1.65 19.05 -6.00
CA TRP A 191 -2.90 18.66 -6.64
C TRP A 191 -3.37 19.57 -7.77
N PRO A 192 -3.40 20.91 -7.64
CA PRO A 192 -3.86 21.79 -8.72
C PRO A 192 -3.07 21.62 -10.01
N ALA A 193 -1.76 21.40 -9.92
CA ALA A 193 -0.92 21.18 -11.11
C ALA A 193 -1.21 19.83 -11.75
N LEU A 194 -1.29 18.75 -10.96
CA LEU A 194 -1.61 17.41 -11.42
C LEU A 194 -3.01 17.36 -12.04
N GLN A 195 -4.00 17.95 -11.38
CA GLN A 195 -5.38 18.03 -11.86
C GLN A 195 -5.46 18.72 -13.22
N ARG A 196 -4.83 19.88 -13.37
CA ARG A 196 -4.81 20.62 -14.65
C ARG A 196 -4.19 19.77 -15.75
N GLN A 197 -3.01 19.20 -15.55
CA GLN A 197 -2.33 18.38 -16.56
C GLN A 197 -3.15 17.15 -16.95
N GLY A 198 -3.79 16.49 -15.98
CA GLY A 198 -4.64 15.34 -16.24
C GLY A 198 -5.93 15.71 -17.01
N LEU A 199 -6.56 16.84 -16.66
CA LEU A 199 -7.72 17.35 -17.40
C LEU A 199 -7.32 17.73 -18.82
N GLU A 200 -6.20 18.42 -19.04
CA GLU A 200 -5.69 18.74 -20.38
C GLU A 200 -5.49 17.48 -21.24
N ALA A 201 -4.96 16.40 -20.67
CA ALA A 201 -4.80 15.12 -21.36
C ALA A 201 -6.15 14.48 -21.72
N ILE A 202 -7.08 14.42 -20.77
CA ILE A 202 -8.39 13.78 -20.92
C ILE A 202 -9.28 14.59 -21.90
N GLU A 203 -9.34 15.91 -21.72
CA GLU A 203 -10.13 16.80 -22.58
C GLU A 203 -9.53 16.94 -23.98
N GLY A 204 -8.20 16.83 -24.10
CA GLY A 204 -7.52 16.72 -25.40
C GLY A 204 -7.93 15.48 -26.20
N PHE A 205 -8.37 14.43 -25.50
CA PHE A 205 -8.83 13.18 -26.12
C PHE A 205 -10.30 13.26 -26.59
N PHE A 206 -11.25 13.67 -25.74
CA PHE A 206 -12.68 13.63 -26.07
C PHE A 206 -13.35 15.02 -26.14
N GLY A 207 -12.65 16.11 -25.91
CA GLY A 207 -13.22 17.45 -25.80
C GLY A 207 -13.55 17.84 -24.35
N PRO A 208 -14.30 18.93 -24.11
CA PRO A 208 -14.67 19.31 -22.76
C PRO A 208 -15.37 18.18 -22.00
N ASN A 209 -15.00 17.99 -20.75
CA ASN A 209 -15.62 16.96 -19.93
C ASN A 209 -17.10 17.27 -19.66
N GLU A 210 -17.95 16.24 -19.63
CA GLU A 210 -19.35 16.37 -19.30
C GLU A 210 -19.60 16.25 -17.80
N GLN A 211 -18.77 15.47 -17.11
CA GLN A 211 -18.92 15.15 -15.70
C GLN A 211 -17.54 15.00 -15.03
N TYR A 212 -17.45 15.54 -13.83
CA TYR A 212 -16.29 15.44 -12.95
C TYR A 212 -16.75 14.98 -11.57
N TYR A 213 -16.28 13.84 -11.12
CA TYR A 213 -16.60 13.26 -9.82
C TYR A 213 -15.38 13.24 -8.93
N ALA A 214 -15.44 13.85 -7.75
CA ALA A 214 -14.47 13.59 -6.69
C ALA A 214 -14.72 12.18 -6.13
N ILE A 215 -13.73 11.31 -6.17
CA ILE A 215 -13.86 9.89 -5.80
C ILE A 215 -13.03 9.50 -4.57
N ASP A 216 -12.37 10.46 -3.95
CA ASP A 216 -11.56 10.27 -2.75
C ASP A 216 -12.37 10.30 -1.45
N GLY A 217 -13.64 10.75 -1.51
CA GLY A 217 -14.46 10.95 -0.31
C GLY A 217 -13.91 12.03 0.62
N GLY A 218 -13.15 13.00 0.10
CA GLY A 218 -12.49 14.06 0.86
C GLY A 218 -11.25 13.60 1.63
N LYS A 219 -10.70 12.43 1.28
CA LYS A 219 -9.50 11.86 1.90
C LYS A 219 -8.27 12.07 1.01
N PHE A 220 -7.12 12.06 1.62
CA PHE A 220 -5.84 12.05 0.90
C PHE A 220 -5.56 10.66 0.29
N PRO A 221 -4.99 10.59 -0.91
CA PRO A 221 -4.76 11.71 -1.85
C PRO A 221 -6.04 12.06 -2.63
N PRO A 222 -6.17 13.32 -3.09
CA PRO A 222 -7.28 13.71 -3.97
C PRO A 222 -7.30 12.87 -5.24
N LYS A 223 -8.51 12.42 -5.61
CA LYS A 223 -8.75 11.63 -6.84
C LYS A 223 -10.06 12.04 -7.48
N ALA A 224 -10.08 12.01 -8.79
CA ALA A 224 -11.29 12.25 -9.56
C ALA A 224 -11.53 11.16 -10.59
N LEU A 225 -12.76 11.12 -11.09
CA LEU A 225 -13.17 10.41 -12.29
C LEU A 225 -13.81 11.41 -13.23
N VAL A 226 -13.29 11.48 -14.45
CA VAL A 226 -13.68 12.44 -15.48
C VAL A 226 -14.36 11.69 -16.62
N ALA A 227 -15.58 12.08 -16.97
CA ALA A 227 -16.34 11.42 -18.02
C ALA A 227 -16.73 12.37 -19.14
N GLY A 228 -16.80 11.84 -20.37
CA GLY A 228 -17.17 12.54 -21.58
C GLY A 228 -17.48 11.57 -22.71
N ARG A 229 -17.74 12.13 -23.90
CA ARG A 229 -18.10 11.36 -25.10
C ARG A 229 -17.24 11.73 -26.28
N ARG A 230 -17.03 10.72 -27.15
CA ARG A 230 -16.41 10.89 -28.45
C ARG A 230 -16.88 9.80 -29.40
N ASP A 231 -17.29 10.16 -30.59
CA ASP A 231 -17.61 9.25 -31.71
C ASP A 231 -18.60 8.13 -31.32
N GLY A 232 -19.67 8.44 -30.55
CA GLY A 232 -20.70 7.49 -30.12
C GLY A 232 -20.25 6.53 -29.02
N VAL A 233 -19.15 6.90 -28.30
CA VAL A 233 -18.60 6.16 -27.16
C VAL A 233 -18.53 7.06 -25.95
N ARG A 234 -18.95 6.53 -24.80
CA ARG A 234 -18.77 7.16 -23.48
C ARG A 234 -17.44 6.68 -22.89
N TYR A 235 -16.71 7.59 -22.30
CA TYR A 235 -15.43 7.33 -21.65
C TYR A 235 -15.44 7.84 -20.22
N GLY A 236 -14.82 7.09 -19.32
CA GLY A 236 -14.52 7.51 -17.97
C GLY A 236 -13.05 7.23 -17.66
N PHE A 237 -12.32 8.22 -17.17
CA PHE A 237 -10.91 8.11 -16.81
C PHE A 237 -10.72 8.58 -15.36
N THR A 238 -9.91 7.86 -14.62
CA THR A 238 -9.46 8.35 -13.32
C THR A 238 -8.39 9.43 -13.49
N LEU A 239 -8.25 10.25 -12.48
CA LEU A 239 -7.27 11.31 -12.38
C LEU A 239 -6.77 11.40 -10.94
N GLY A 240 -5.47 11.32 -10.75
CA GLY A 240 -4.84 11.43 -9.44
C GLY A 240 -4.44 10.10 -8.81
N VAL A 241 -4.80 8.95 -9.37
CA VAL A 241 -4.28 7.65 -8.94
C VAL A 241 -2.77 7.58 -9.17
N SER A 242 -2.31 8.13 -10.28
CA SER A 242 -0.89 8.25 -10.67
C SER A 242 -0.05 9.14 -9.76
N ALA A 243 -0.66 9.93 -8.86
CA ALA A 243 0.08 10.66 -7.83
C ALA A 243 0.86 9.69 -6.92
N LEU A 244 0.31 8.51 -6.67
CA LEU A 244 0.92 7.48 -5.83
C LEU A 244 1.70 6.44 -6.63
N CYS A 245 2.72 5.87 -5.99
CA CYS A 245 3.41 4.68 -6.49
C CYS A 245 2.70 3.43 -6.01
N GLN A 246 2.41 2.48 -6.90
CA GLN A 246 1.83 1.20 -6.51
C GLN A 246 2.82 0.34 -5.72
N PRO A 247 2.35 -0.38 -4.67
CA PRO A 247 3.13 -1.38 -3.95
C PRO A 247 3.59 -2.53 -4.85
N VAL A 248 4.62 -3.24 -4.44
CA VAL A 248 5.09 -4.56 -4.90
C VAL A 248 5.27 -4.75 -6.41
N VAL A 249 5.42 -3.67 -7.18
CA VAL A 249 5.62 -3.71 -8.64
C VAL A 249 6.86 -4.51 -9.02
N GLU A 250 7.97 -4.32 -8.30
CA GLU A 250 9.23 -5.04 -8.53
C GLU A 250 9.13 -6.57 -8.33
N GLN A 251 8.13 -7.05 -7.58
CA GLN A 251 7.94 -8.49 -7.37
C GLN A 251 7.17 -9.16 -8.51
N TYR A 252 6.26 -8.42 -9.14
CA TYR A 252 5.52 -8.94 -10.29
C TYR A 252 6.32 -8.84 -11.59
N TRP A 253 7.17 -7.82 -11.70
CA TRP A 253 8.01 -7.57 -12.88
C TRP A 253 9.48 -7.33 -12.48
N PRO A 254 10.18 -8.37 -12.00
CA PRO A 254 11.52 -8.23 -11.43
C PRO A 254 12.60 -7.84 -12.44
N HIS A 255 12.30 -7.95 -13.75
CA HIS A 255 13.23 -7.62 -14.84
C HIS A 255 12.93 -6.27 -15.49
N ASP A 256 11.83 -5.61 -15.08
CA ASP A 256 11.43 -4.31 -15.61
C ASP A 256 11.86 -3.20 -14.65
N ASP A 257 12.00 -1.98 -15.19
CA ASP A 257 12.13 -0.79 -14.37
C ASP A 257 10.78 -0.52 -13.65
N PRO A 258 10.73 -0.56 -12.30
CA PRO A 258 9.50 -0.30 -11.57
C PRO A 258 8.89 1.06 -11.90
N ALA A 259 9.70 2.08 -12.17
CA ALA A 259 9.24 3.41 -12.56
C ALA A 259 8.36 3.40 -13.81
N ALA A 260 8.57 2.44 -14.72
CA ALA A 260 7.77 2.31 -15.93
C ALA A 260 6.35 1.76 -15.70
N ARG A 261 6.03 1.28 -14.48
CA ARG A 261 4.77 0.56 -14.19
C ARG A 261 4.05 1.00 -12.92
N ARG A 262 4.71 1.72 -12.03
CA ARG A 262 4.18 1.99 -10.70
C ARG A 262 3.17 3.13 -10.61
N ARG A 263 3.00 3.93 -11.67
CA ARG A 263 2.00 5.00 -11.73
C ARG A 263 0.95 4.68 -12.77
N ILE A 264 -0.31 4.64 -12.34
CA ILE A 264 -1.41 4.23 -13.21
C ILE A 264 -2.58 5.21 -13.17
N GLU A 265 -3.34 5.26 -14.27
CA GLU A 265 -4.72 5.71 -14.30
C GLU A 265 -5.59 4.61 -14.89
N LEU A 266 -6.87 4.59 -14.55
CA LEU A 266 -7.83 3.60 -15.04
C LEU A 266 -8.75 4.23 -16.08
N GLY A 267 -9.10 3.47 -17.12
CA GLY A 267 -10.03 3.88 -18.15
C GLY A 267 -11.13 2.85 -18.35
N PHE A 268 -12.34 3.33 -18.65
CA PHE A 268 -13.46 2.51 -19.08
C PHE A 268 -14.14 3.18 -20.27
N ALA A 269 -14.53 2.39 -21.27
CA ALA A 269 -15.25 2.86 -22.46
C ALA A 269 -16.46 1.97 -22.73
N ALA A 270 -17.59 2.60 -23.11
CA ALA A 270 -18.81 1.89 -23.47
C ALA A 270 -19.55 2.59 -24.60
N ARG A 271 -20.33 1.84 -25.39
CA ARG A 271 -21.24 2.43 -26.37
C ARG A 271 -22.27 3.33 -25.70
N GLU A 272 -22.66 4.43 -26.36
CA GLU A 272 -23.64 5.40 -25.82
C GLU A 272 -24.99 4.76 -25.46
N GLY A 273 -25.36 3.65 -26.08
CA GLY A 273 -26.59 2.90 -25.76
C GLY A 273 -26.57 2.17 -24.41
N MET A 274 -25.48 2.23 -23.65
CA MET A 274 -25.44 1.68 -22.30
C MET A 274 -26.39 2.44 -21.36
N PRO A 275 -27.33 1.75 -20.64
CA PRO A 275 -28.23 2.39 -19.68
C PRO A 275 -27.47 3.20 -18.62
N GLU A 276 -28.04 4.32 -18.18
CA GLU A 276 -27.38 5.27 -17.27
C GLU A 276 -27.04 4.65 -15.92
N ASP A 277 -27.93 3.84 -15.35
CA ASP A 277 -27.71 3.12 -14.11
C ASP A 277 -26.52 2.15 -14.19
N ARG A 278 -26.39 1.46 -15.33
CA ARG A 278 -25.24 0.57 -15.59
C ARG A 278 -23.94 1.34 -15.80
N TRP A 279 -24.03 2.49 -16.51
CA TRP A 279 -22.88 3.37 -16.67
C TRP A 279 -22.35 3.86 -15.30
N MET A 280 -23.26 4.35 -14.46
CA MET A 280 -22.88 4.81 -13.12
C MET A 280 -22.33 3.68 -12.23
N ALA A 281 -22.89 2.48 -12.32
CA ALA A 281 -22.36 1.31 -11.61
C ALA A 281 -20.95 0.95 -12.09
N ALA A 282 -20.70 1.02 -13.40
CA ALA A 282 -19.38 0.80 -13.99
C ALA A 282 -18.37 1.85 -13.49
N LEU A 283 -18.70 3.14 -13.53
CA LEU A 283 -17.84 4.20 -13.01
C LEU A 283 -17.57 4.03 -11.50
N GLY A 284 -18.59 3.65 -10.74
CA GLY A 284 -18.44 3.31 -9.32
C GLY A 284 -17.45 2.17 -9.09
N ARG A 285 -17.46 1.14 -9.95
CA ARG A 285 -16.50 0.03 -9.88
C ARG A 285 -15.08 0.50 -10.19
N ILE A 286 -14.90 1.29 -11.26
CA ILE A 286 -13.59 1.87 -11.62
C ILE A 286 -13.06 2.72 -10.45
N SER A 287 -13.90 3.57 -9.87
CA SER A 287 -13.56 4.34 -8.69
C SER A 287 -13.11 3.45 -7.52
N GLY A 288 -13.85 2.37 -7.22
CA GLY A 288 -13.50 1.43 -6.15
C GLY A 288 -12.16 0.73 -6.36
N MET A 289 -11.74 0.52 -7.62
CA MET A 289 -10.47 -0.11 -7.94
C MET A 289 -9.26 0.80 -7.65
N THR A 290 -9.45 2.11 -7.59
CA THR A 290 -8.35 3.08 -7.37
C THR A 290 -7.64 2.95 -6.04
N ASN A 291 -8.22 2.27 -5.06
CA ASN A 291 -7.64 2.05 -3.73
C ASN A 291 -7.09 0.62 -3.53
N LEU A 292 -7.36 -0.30 -4.47
CA LEU A 292 -6.95 -1.70 -4.34
C LEU A 292 -5.44 -1.88 -4.10
N PRO A 293 -4.54 -1.18 -4.82
CA PRO A 293 -3.11 -1.39 -4.63
C PRO A 293 -2.67 -1.21 -3.18
N TRP A 294 -3.08 -0.12 -2.55
CA TRP A 294 -2.65 0.23 -1.19
C TRP A 294 -3.47 -0.46 -0.11
N GLY A 295 -4.75 -0.73 -0.35
CA GLY A 295 -5.61 -1.45 0.58
C GLY A 295 -5.24 -2.94 0.73
N GLU A 296 -4.76 -3.57 -0.35
CA GLU A 296 -4.43 -5.01 -0.37
C GLU A 296 -2.91 -5.28 -0.52
N ILE A 297 -2.07 -4.25 -0.50
CA ILE A 297 -0.62 -4.33 -0.78
C ILE A 297 -0.39 -5.17 -2.04
N THR A 298 -0.88 -4.66 -3.16
CA THR A 298 -0.81 -5.31 -4.48
C THR A 298 -0.53 -4.28 -5.56
N CYS A 299 -0.50 -4.70 -6.82
CA CYS A 299 -0.44 -3.79 -7.95
C CYS A 299 -1.44 -4.18 -9.02
N LEU A 300 -1.81 -3.23 -9.85
CA LEU A 300 -2.64 -3.42 -11.04
C LEU A 300 -1.76 -3.28 -12.28
N GLY A 301 -1.94 -4.16 -13.25
CA GLY A 301 -1.16 -4.16 -14.47
C GLY A 301 -1.85 -4.91 -15.61
N HIS A 302 -1.19 -4.96 -16.74
CA HIS A 302 -1.67 -5.67 -17.93
C HIS A 302 -1.92 -7.15 -17.63
N GLY A 303 -3.11 -7.63 -18.01
CA GLY A 303 -3.52 -9.02 -17.82
C GLY A 303 -4.11 -9.35 -16.44
N HIS A 304 -4.06 -8.43 -15.49
CA HIS A 304 -4.70 -8.65 -14.21
C HIS A 304 -6.23 -8.62 -14.34
N THR A 305 -6.89 -9.48 -13.58
CA THR A 305 -8.35 -9.50 -13.47
C THR A 305 -8.78 -8.95 -12.10
N VAL A 306 -9.88 -8.18 -12.10
CA VAL A 306 -10.47 -7.64 -10.86
C VAL A 306 -11.95 -7.98 -10.83
N ALA A 307 -12.40 -8.66 -9.77
CA ALA A 307 -13.81 -9.04 -9.62
C ALA A 307 -14.74 -7.81 -9.68
N CYS A 308 -15.87 -7.94 -10.37
CA CYS A 308 -16.82 -6.84 -10.58
C CYS A 308 -17.93 -6.75 -9.53
N GLY A 309 -18.21 -7.83 -8.80
CA GLY A 309 -19.41 -7.91 -7.98
C GLY A 309 -20.68 -7.70 -8.83
N GLU A 310 -21.60 -6.90 -8.34
CA GLU A 310 -22.85 -6.58 -9.01
C GLU A 310 -22.77 -5.42 -10.03
N SER A 311 -21.60 -4.77 -10.16
CA SER A 311 -21.43 -3.57 -10.99
C SER A 311 -21.57 -3.85 -12.49
N PHE A 312 -21.28 -5.08 -12.92
CA PHE A 312 -21.42 -5.53 -14.31
C PHE A 312 -22.22 -6.85 -14.35
N PRO A 313 -23.56 -6.81 -14.31
CA PRO A 313 -24.38 -8.01 -14.32
C PRO A 313 -24.06 -8.91 -15.52
N GLY A 314 -23.74 -10.19 -15.24
CA GLY A 314 -23.30 -11.17 -16.25
C GLY A 314 -21.81 -11.16 -16.58
N PHE A 315 -21.03 -10.30 -15.93
CA PHE A 315 -19.58 -10.19 -16.10
C PHE A 315 -18.90 -10.28 -14.73
N PRO A 316 -18.30 -11.40 -14.37
CA PRO A 316 -17.74 -11.62 -13.03
C PRO A 316 -16.52 -10.75 -12.71
N ALA A 317 -15.76 -10.35 -13.74
CA ALA A 317 -14.54 -9.59 -13.58
C ALA A 317 -14.30 -8.61 -14.75
N VAL A 318 -13.39 -7.66 -14.55
CA VAL A 318 -12.76 -6.89 -15.62
C VAL A 318 -11.33 -7.36 -15.82
N LEU A 319 -10.88 -7.36 -17.08
CA LEU A 319 -9.48 -7.51 -17.46
C LEU A 319 -8.85 -6.13 -17.59
N LEU A 320 -7.64 -5.95 -17.06
CA LEU A 320 -6.89 -4.71 -17.19
C LEU A 320 -5.91 -4.80 -18.37
N LEU A 321 -6.00 -3.85 -19.28
CA LEU A 321 -5.17 -3.80 -20.49
C LEU A 321 -4.34 -2.50 -20.53
N ASP A 322 -3.03 -2.64 -20.53
CA ASP A 322 -2.08 -1.52 -20.68
C ASP A 322 -2.19 -0.90 -22.07
N GLN A 323 -2.58 0.36 -22.15
CA GLN A 323 -2.71 1.14 -23.37
C GLN A 323 -1.48 1.05 -24.28
N ARG A 324 -0.29 1.01 -23.73
CA ARG A 324 0.98 0.94 -24.47
C ARG A 324 1.13 -0.34 -25.30
N ARG A 325 0.33 -1.38 -24.98
CA ARG A 325 0.29 -2.68 -25.70
C ARG A 325 -0.89 -2.78 -26.66
N LEU A 326 -1.70 -1.72 -26.79
CA LEU A 326 -2.92 -1.71 -27.59
C LEU A 326 -2.74 -0.83 -28.83
N GLU A 327 -2.11 -1.39 -29.86
CA GLU A 327 -1.93 -0.71 -31.13
C GLU A 327 -3.29 -0.38 -31.77
N GLY A 328 -3.46 0.86 -32.23
CA GLY A 328 -4.71 1.34 -32.87
C GLY A 328 -5.82 1.76 -31.93
N VAL A 329 -5.70 1.55 -30.61
CA VAL A 329 -6.66 2.05 -29.60
C VAL A 329 -6.30 3.49 -29.21
N ALA A 330 -7.21 4.44 -29.49
CA ALA A 330 -7.00 5.83 -29.13
C ALA A 330 -7.27 6.03 -27.61
N ALA A 331 -6.45 6.88 -26.98
CA ALA A 331 -6.52 7.15 -25.53
C ALA A 331 -5.94 8.53 -25.20
N PRO A 332 -6.26 9.11 -24.03
CA PRO A 332 -5.55 10.26 -23.52
C PRO A 332 -4.07 9.95 -23.28
N VAL A 333 -3.21 10.92 -23.52
CA VAL A 333 -1.76 10.83 -23.26
C VAL A 333 -1.44 11.64 -22.01
N PHE A 334 -1.24 10.95 -20.91
CA PHE A 334 -0.89 11.57 -19.64
C PHE A 334 0.57 12.02 -19.62
N SER A 335 0.82 13.22 -19.10
CA SER A 335 2.17 13.68 -18.81
C SER A 335 2.82 12.84 -17.69
N PRO A 336 4.14 12.66 -17.69
CA PRO A 336 4.83 12.03 -16.58
C PRO A 336 4.55 12.72 -15.24
N VAL A 337 4.37 11.94 -14.17
CA VAL A 337 4.21 12.44 -12.81
C VAL A 337 5.54 12.24 -12.06
N MET A 338 6.11 13.33 -11.55
CA MET A 338 7.43 13.30 -10.89
C MET A 338 8.53 12.62 -11.74
N GLY A 339 8.48 12.84 -13.06
CA GLY A 339 9.44 12.27 -14.02
C GLY A 339 9.18 10.83 -14.44
N GLU A 340 8.14 10.16 -13.91
CA GLU A 340 7.80 8.78 -14.24
C GLU A 340 6.57 8.69 -15.14
N PRO A 341 6.55 7.76 -16.11
CA PRO A 341 5.43 7.60 -17.02
C PRO A 341 4.15 7.15 -16.29
N VAL A 342 3.01 7.64 -16.75
CA VAL A 342 1.69 7.18 -16.29
C VAL A 342 1.15 6.13 -17.24
N VAL A 343 0.78 4.98 -16.70
CA VAL A 343 0.20 3.87 -17.45
C VAL A 343 -1.31 3.94 -17.40
N LEU A 344 -1.98 4.12 -18.53
CA LEU A 344 -3.43 3.94 -18.61
C LEU A 344 -3.76 2.46 -18.71
N LEU A 345 -4.57 1.95 -17.78
CA LEU A 345 -5.11 0.60 -17.78
C LEU A 345 -6.61 0.64 -18.13
N TRP A 346 -6.98 0.05 -19.26
CA TRP A 346 -8.37 -0.12 -19.65
C TRP A 346 -9.00 -1.28 -18.90
N ALA A 347 -10.18 -1.04 -18.32
CA ALA A 347 -10.99 -2.07 -17.68
C ALA A 347 -12.00 -2.64 -18.68
N VAL A 348 -11.83 -3.90 -19.08
CA VAL A 348 -12.68 -4.58 -20.06
C VAL A 348 -13.45 -5.70 -19.37
N PRO A 349 -14.80 -5.64 -19.28
CA PRO A 349 -15.61 -6.68 -18.65
C PRO A 349 -15.47 -8.02 -19.37
N LEU A 350 -15.31 -9.11 -18.59
CA LEU A 350 -15.17 -10.49 -19.05
C LEU A 350 -16.44 -11.28 -18.79
N THR A 351 -16.89 -12.06 -19.77
CA THR A 351 -17.85 -13.14 -19.52
C THR A 351 -17.25 -14.23 -18.64
N GLN A 352 -18.07 -15.14 -18.09
CA GLN A 352 -17.56 -16.23 -17.26
C GLN A 352 -16.52 -17.08 -18.00
N ALA A 353 -16.79 -17.45 -19.25
CA ALA A 353 -15.85 -18.25 -20.05
C ALA A 353 -14.51 -17.52 -20.32
N GLU A 354 -14.57 -16.22 -20.55
CA GLU A 354 -13.35 -15.40 -20.73
C GLU A 354 -12.58 -15.26 -19.41
N TYR A 355 -13.28 -15.12 -18.29
CA TYR A 355 -12.68 -15.06 -16.96
C TYR A 355 -11.99 -16.38 -16.59
N ASP A 356 -12.66 -17.52 -16.82
CA ASP A 356 -12.11 -18.84 -16.56
C ASP A 356 -10.82 -19.05 -17.35
N LEU A 357 -10.83 -18.69 -18.65
CA LEU A 357 -9.63 -18.75 -19.50
C LEU A 357 -8.51 -17.81 -19.00
N ALA A 358 -8.86 -16.61 -18.55
CA ALA A 358 -7.88 -15.67 -18.00
C ALA A 358 -7.23 -16.19 -16.71
N MET A 359 -7.98 -16.93 -15.90
CA MET A 359 -7.46 -17.52 -14.65
C MET A 359 -6.61 -18.76 -14.87
N GLU A 360 -6.84 -19.52 -15.95
CA GLU A 360 -6.05 -20.68 -16.31
C GLU A 360 -4.72 -20.32 -16.99
N SER A 361 -4.64 -19.16 -17.66
CA SER A 361 -3.45 -18.75 -18.39
C SER A 361 -2.55 -17.85 -17.54
N GLN A 362 -1.23 -18.12 -17.57
CA GLN A 362 -0.23 -17.29 -16.88
C GLN A 362 0.06 -15.96 -17.59
N GLU A 363 -0.36 -15.81 -18.85
CA GLU A 363 -0.16 -14.62 -19.67
C GLU A 363 -1.50 -14.01 -20.08
N ALA A 364 -1.50 -12.73 -20.44
CA ALA A 364 -2.68 -12.03 -20.95
C ALA A 364 -3.04 -12.53 -22.37
N VAL A 365 -3.50 -13.76 -22.47
CA VAL A 365 -3.83 -14.44 -23.75
C VAL A 365 -5.07 -13.84 -24.44
N LEU A 366 -6.05 -13.35 -23.67
CA LEU A 366 -7.33 -12.87 -24.20
C LEU A 366 -7.18 -11.79 -25.29
N PRO A 367 -6.32 -10.75 -25.15
CA PRO A 367 -6.14 -9.76 -26.20
C PRO A 367 -5.66 -10.33 -27.53
N MET A 368 -4.93 -11.47 -27.52
CA MET A 368 -4.45 -12.14 -28.72
C MET A 368 -5.58 -12.87 -29.46
N LEU A 369 -6.66 -13.24 -28.76
CA LEU A 369 -7.83 -13.91 -29.33
C LEU A 369 -8.83 -12.94 -29.94
N TYR A 370 -8.67 -11.63 -29.72
CA TYR A 370 -9.58 -10.63 -30.23
C TYR A 370 -9.56 -10.55 -31.76
N GLN A 371 -10.73 -10.73 -32.39
CA GLN A 371 -10.89 -10.77 -33.84
C GLN A 371 -11.58 -9.54 -34.44
N GLY A 372 -12.01 -8.59 -33.59
CA GLY A 372 -12.67 -7.36 -34.02
C GLY A 372 -11.69 -6.28 -34.50
N LYS A 373 -12.22 -5.10 -34.78
CA LYS A 373 -11.40 -3.92 -35.07
C LYS A 373 -10.64 -3.52 -33.81
N ARG A 374 -9.33 -3.36 -33.90
CA ARG A 374 -8.45 -3.08 -32.75
C ARG A 374 -8.91 -1.90 -31.90
N GLU A 375 -9.38 -0.83 -32.53
CA GLU A 375 -9.93 0.36 -31.88
C GLU A 375 -11.13 0.09 -30.97
N GLU A 376 -11.87 -1.01 -31.21
CA GLU A 376 -13.07 -1.40 -30.46
C GLU A 376 -12.78 -2.40 -29.32
N MET A 377 -11.55 -2.87 -29.18
CA MET A 377 -11.19 -3.89 -28.18
C MET A 377 -11.60 -3.50 -26.77
N VAL A 378 -11.44 -2.23 -26.40
CA VAL A 378 -11.71 -1.72 -25.06
C VAL A 378 -13.13 -1.15 -24.88
N ILE A 379 -13.92 -1.06 -25.97
CA ILE A 379 -15.24 -0.44 -25.93
C ILE A 379 -16.29 -1.50 -25.57
N PHE A 380 -16.85 -1.42 -24.38
CA PHE A 380 -17.91 -2.32 -23.94
C PHE A 380 -19.23 -2.07 -24.66
N ASP A 381 -19.83 -3.13 -25.19
CA ASP A 381 -21.09 -3.12 -25.94
C ASP A 381 -22.14 -4.07 -25.36
N GLY A 382 -21.92 -4.54 -24.12
CA GLY A 382 -22.79 -5.49 -23.43
C GLY A 382 -22.53 -6.94 -23.76
N LYS A 383 -21.43 -7.26 -24.48
CA LYS A 383 -21.06 -8.64 -24.89
C LYS A 383 -19.61 -8.96 -24.48
N GLY A 384 -19.30 -10.25 -24.44
CA GLY A 384 -17.91 -10.71 -24.36
C GLY A 384 -17.11 -10.25 -25.56
N LYS A 385 -15.83 -9.96 -25.37
CA LYS A 385 -14.96 -9.36 -26.39
C LYS A 385 -14.02 -10.36 -27.06
N PHE A 386 -13.57 -11.35 -26.32
CA PHE A 386 -12.40 -12.14 -26.74
C PHE A 386 -12.75 -13.51 -27.25
N LEU A 387 -13.82 -14.14 -26.75
CA LEU A 387 -14.29 -15.43 -27.21
C LEU A 387 -15.54 -15.24 -28.08
N SER A 388 -15.39 -15.42 -29.39
CA SER A 388 -16.51 -15.37 -30.33
C SER A 388 -17.49 -16.52 -30.07
N GLY A 389 -18.73 -16.20 -29.62
CA GLY A 389 -19.88 -17.08 -29.78
C GLY A 389 -20.27 -18.00 -28.63
N GLY A 390 -20.22 -17.51 -27.35
CA GLY A 390 -21.07 -18.11 -26.32
C GLY A 390 -22.39 -17.32 -26.24
N PRO A 391 -23.56 -17.96 -26.12
CA PRO A 391 -24.81 -17.22 -25.97
C PRO A 391 -24.78 -16.41 -24.68
N ALA A 392 -25.17 -15.14 -24.76
CA ALA A 392 -25.54 -14.39 -23.59
C ALA A 392 -26.54 -15.21 -22.77
N ALA A 393 -26.22 -15.51 -21.50
CA ALA A 393 -27.14 -16.20 -20.62
C ALA A 393 -28.45 -15.44 -20.67
N ALA A 394 -29.48 -16.07 -21.23
CA ALA A 394 -30.81 -15.55 -21.27
C ALA A 394 -31.27 -15.29 -19.83
N GLY A 395 -31.52 -14.03 -19.49
CA GLY A 395 -32.12 -13.70 -18.22
C GLY A 395 -33.40 -14.49 -18.08
N THR A 396 -33.49 -15.28 -17.04
CA THR A 396 -34.72 -15.92 -16.59
C THR A 396 -35.65 -14.83 -16.05
N PRO A 397 -36.95 -14.87 -16.35
CA PRO A 397 -37.93 -13.83 -16.08
C PRO A 397 -38.17 -13.54 -14.59
#